data_be7d4c1bcb3092eb36885f53625333ce
#
_entry.id   be7d4c1bcb3092eb36885f53625333ce
#
_cell.length_a   1.000
_cell.length_b   1.000
_cell.length_c   1.000
_cell.angle_alpha   90.00
_cell.angle_beta   90.00
_cell.angle_gamma   90.00
#
_symmetry.space_group_name_H-M   'P 1'
#
loop_
_entity.id
_entity.type
_entity.pdbx_description
1 polymer ?
#
loop_
_entity_poly.entity_id
_entity_poly.type
_entity_poly.pdbx_seq_one_letter_code
_entity_poly.pdbx_strand_id
1 'polypeptide(L)'
;MKLEKIREAAERVAGATGLDVLDVEWKVGRQRFLRIILDKPGGVSHGDCERVSHELGTILDVEELIPGPAYVLEVSSPGLDRKLVQPAEFERFTGRRAKISLSQPVEARNFFEGRLAGFADGMVQLEVDGRVLALPFDWIRKAQLVVEL
;
A
#
# COMPACT_ATOMS: atom_id res chain seq x y z
N MET A 1 -27.27 5.11 -9.16
CA MET A 1 -25.96 5.35 -8.53
C MET A 1 -25.11 6.22 -9.43
N LYS A 2 -24.47 7.23 -8.87
CA LYS A 2 -23.59 8.13 -9.63
C LYS A 2 -22.17 8.01 -9.10
N LEU A 3 -21.27 7.41 -9.88
CA LEU A 3 -19.87 7.25 -9.49
C LEU A 3 -19.17 8.57 -9.21
N GLU A 4 -19.54 9.64 -9.91
CA GLU A 4 -18.98 10.97 -9.69
C GLU A 4 -19.20 11.48 -8.26
N LYS A 5 -20.40 11.28 -7.71
CA LYS A 5 -20.71 11.67 -6.34
C LYS A 5 -19.95 10.83 -5.32
N ILE A 6 -19.78 9.55 -5.61
CA ILE A 6 -19.00 8.66 -4.77
C ILE A 6 -17.55 9.11 -4.78
N ARG A 7 -17.01 9.44 -5.95
CA ARG A 7 -15.63 9.93 -6.07
C ARG A 7 -15.44 11.24 -5.31
N GLU A 8 -16.36 12.18 -5.43
CA GLU A 8 -16.30 13.45 -4.70
C GLU A 8 -16.28 13.22 -3.18
N ALA A 9 -17.12 12.32 -2.69
CA ALA A 9 -17.15 11.97 -1.27
C ALA A 9 -15.83 11.34 -0.83
N ALA A 10 -15.28 10.42 -1.63
CA ALA A 10 -14.00 9.78 -1.35
C ALA A 10 -12.86 10.80 -1.32
N GLU A 11 -12.84 11.72 -2.28
CA GLU A 11 -11.80 12.75 -2.35
C GLU A 11 -11.87 13.71 -1.16
N ARG A 12 -13.07 14.05 -0.71
CA ARG A 12 -13.26 14.89 0.47
C ARG A 12 -12.74 14.23 1.73
N VAL A 13 -13.05 12.94 1.93
CA VAL A 13 -12.58 12.18 3.09
C VAL A 13 -11.06 11.98 3.03
N ALA A 14 -10.54 11.56 1.89
CA ALA A 14 -9.12 11.31 1.70
C ALA A 14 -8.29 12.60 1.82
N GLY A 15 -8.77 13.68 1.22
CA GLY A 15 -8.06 14.96 1.22
C GLY A 15 -7.84 15.55 2.60
N ALA A 16 -8.70 15.24 3.57
CA ALA A 16 -8.57 15.73 4.93
C ALA A 16 -7.26 15.34 5.60
N THR A 17 -6.61 14.25 5.16
CA THR A 17 -5.33 13.78 5.68
C THR A 17 -4.26 13.62 4.60
N GLY A 18 -4.40 14.36 3.51
CA GLY A 18 -3.37 14.38 2.45
C GLY A 18 -3.32 13.14 1.57
N LEU A 19 -4.40 12.37 1.52
CA LEU A 19 -4.50 11.20 0.65
C LEU A 19 -5.10 11.60 -0.70
N ASP A 20 -4.62 10.96 -1.76
CA ASP A 20 -5.17 11.11 -3.10
C ASP A 20 -6.00 9.89 -3.46
N VAL A 21 -7.12 10.10 -4.15
CA VAL A 21 -7.92 9.02 -4.71
C VAL A 21 -7.42 8.76 -6.12
N LEU A 22 -6.77 7.61 -6.34
CA LEU A 22 -6.26 7.23 -7.65
C LEU A 22 -7.37 6.68 -8.55
N ASP A 23 -8.29 5.91 -7.97
CA ASP A 23 -9.35 5.28 -8.74
C ASP A 23 -10.54 4.91 -7.87
N VAL A 24 -11.69 4.82 -8.50
CA VAL A 24 -12.94 4.34 -7.89
C VAL A 24 -13.51 3.30 -8.84
N GLU A 25 -13.59 2.06 -8.39
CA GLU A 25 -14.08 0.95 -9.19
C GLU A 25 -15.39 0.41 -8.62
N TRP A 26 -16.36 0.18 -9.49
CA TRP A 26 -17.61 -0.47 -9.14
C TRP A 26 -17.73 -1.76 -9.91
N LYS A 27 -17.86 -2.88 -9.19
CA LYS A 27 -17.97 -4.19 -9.80
C LYS A 27 -19.23 -4.91 -9.31
N VAL A 28 -19.94 -5.55 -10.23
CA VAL A 28 -21.13 -6.30 -9.95
C VAL A 28 -20.89 -7.76 -10.35
N GLY A 29 -21.12 -8.67 -9.43
CA GLY A 29 -21.00 -10.11 -9.63
C GLY A 29 -21.89 -10.79 -8.60
N ARG A 30 -21.41 -11.88 -8.00
CA ARG A 30 -22.12 -12.51 -6.88
C ARG A 30 -22.31 -11.54 -5.73
N GLN A 31 -21.37 -10.59 -5.61
CA GLN A 31 -21.35 -9.56 -4.60
C GLN A 31 -21.11 -8.22 -5.27
N ARG A 32 -21.81 -7.19 -4.82
CA ARG A 32 -21.59 -5.83 -5.28
C ARG A 32 -20.38 -5.27 -4.54
N PHE A 33 -19.49 -4.62 -5.26
CA PHE A 33 -18.16 -4.25 -4.76
C PHE A 33 -17.81 -2.84 -5.15
N LEU A 34 -17.49 -2.01 -4.17
CA LEU A 34 -16.93 -0.68 -4.41
C LEU A 34 -15.49 -0.67 -3.90
N ARG A 35 -14.54 -0.40 -4.79
CA ARG A 35 -13.12 -0.31 -4.45
C ARG A 35 -12.61 1.10 -4.62
N ILE A 36 -12.01 1.62 -3.56
CA ILE A 36 -11.38 2.94 -3.54
C ILE A 36 -9.88 2.72 -3.44
N ILE A 37 -9.12 3.26 -4.38
CA ILE A 37 -7.66 3.11 -4.41
C ILE A 37 -7.04 4.46 -4.04
N LEU A 38 -6.22 4.44 -2.98
CA LEU A 38 -5.60 5.62 -2.40
C LEU A 38 -4.10 5.63 -2.59
N ASP A 39 -3.51 6.82 -2.60
CA ASP A 39 -2.06 6.98 -2.53
C ASP A 39 -1.71 8.27 -1.78
N LYS A 40 -0.46 8.38 -1.30
CA LYS A 40 0.11 9.62 -0.79
C LYS A 40 1.63 9.53 -0.76
N PRO A 41 2.33 10.68 -0.77
CA PRO A 41 3.79 10.69 -0.57
C PRO A 41 4.16 9.97 0.72
N GLY A 42 5.13 9.07 0.66
CA GLY A 42 5.53 8.27 1.81
C GLY A 42 4.73 7.01 2.04
N GLY A 43 3.66 6.79 1.26
CA GLY A 43 2.83 5.58 1.33
C GLY A 43 1.61 5.71 2.23
N VAL A 44 0.66 4.82 2.01
CA VAL A 44 -0.61 4.75 2.75
C VAL A 44 -0.49 3.67 3.82
N SER A 45 -0.97 3.94 5.03
CA SER A 45 -0.99 2.97 6.12
C SER A 45 -2.34 2.24 6.18
N HIS A 46 -2.38 1.13 6.92
CA HIS A 46 -3.64 0.45 7.23
C HIS A 46 -4.62 1.37 7.97
N GLY A 47 -4.10 2.17 8.89
CA GLY A 47 -4.92 3.14 9.62
C GLY A 47 -5.56 4.17 8.70
N ASP A 48 -4.83 4.62 7.68
CA ASP A 48 -5.38 5.53 6.66
C ASP A 48 -6.56 4.88 5.93
N CYS A 49 -6.40 3.62 5.51
CA CYS A 49 -7.46 2.89 4.81
C CYS A 49 -8.67 2.64 5.71
N GLU A 50 -8.46 2.28 6.97
CA GLU A 50 -9.55 2.08 7.93
C GLU A 50 -10.33 3.37 8.17
N ARG A 51 -9.64 4.49 8.35
CA ARG A 51 -10.27 5.78 8.55
C ARG A 51 -11.13 6.17 7.35
N VAL A 52 -10.58 6.07 6.15
CA VAL A 52 -11.32 6.40 4.93
C VAL A 52 -12.51 5.47 4.75
N SER A 53 -12.32 4.17 4.98
CA SER A 53 -13.39 3.18 4.87
C SER A 53 -14.54 3.50 5.83
N HIS A 54 -14.24 3.84 7.07
CA HIS A 54 -15.25 4.14 8.08
C HIS A 54 -15.99 5.45 7.75
N GLU A 55 -15.26 6.53 7.46
CA GLU A 55 -15.87 7.82 7.18
C GLU A 55 -16.64 7.83 5.85
N LEU A 56 -16.07 7.23 4.81
CA LEU A 56 -16.75 7.14 3.52
C LEU A 56 -17.98 6.25 3.61
N GLY A 57 -17.88 5.11 4.30
CA GLY A 57 -19.02 4.22 4.52
C GLY A 57 -20.20 4.93 5.15
N THR A 58 -19.94 5.79 6.15
CA THR A 58 -20.97 6.58 6.79
C THR A 58 -21.65 7.55 5.80
N ILE A 59 -20.84 8.24 4.98
CA ILE A 59 -21.38 9.17 3.97
C ILE A 59 -22.22 8.42 2.94
N LEU A 60 -21.73 7.26 2.46
CA LEU A 60 -22.45 6.46 1.47
C LEU A 60 -23.82 6.02 1.99
N ASP A 61 -23.89 5.67 3.27
CA ASP A 61 -25.14 5.24 3.91
C ASP A 61 -26.09 6.42 4.17
N VAL A 62 -25.58 7.51 4.75
CA VAL A 62 -26.40 8.66 5.12
C VAL A 62 -26.96 9.38 3.89
N GLU A 63 -26.14 9.52 2.84
CA GLU A 63 -26.57 10.19 1.60
C GLU A 63 -27.18 9.23 0.58
N GLU A 64 -27.28 7.95 0.94
CA GLU A 64 -27.85 6.89 0.08
C GLU A 64 -27.27 6.89 -1.33
N LEU A 65 -25.95 7.01 -1.44
CA LEU A 65 -25.26 7.07 -2.72
C LEU A 65 -25.21 5.74 -3.46
N ILE A 66 -25.37 4.62 -2.75
CA ILE A 66 -25.40 3.28 -3.33
C ILE A 66 -26.73 2.59 -2.93
N PRO A 67 -27.80 2.85 -3.68
CA PRO A 67 -29.09 2.23 -3.39
C PRO A 67 -29.10 0.73 -3.76
N GLY A 68 -30.03 -0.02 -3.19
CA GLY A 68 -30.26 -1.42 -3.50
C GLY A 68 -29.63 -2.37 -2.50
N PRO A 69 -29.32 -3.63 -2.92
CA PRO A 69 -28.78 -4.65 -2.03
C PRO A 69 -27.43 -4.26 -1.41
N ALA A 70 -27.05 -5.00 -0.39
CA ALA A 70 -25.76 -4.81 0.28
C ALA A 70 -24.57 -4.85 -0.69
N TYR A 71 -23.55 -4.08 -0.37
CA TYR A 71 -22.30 -4.04 -1.12
C TYR A 71 -21.12 -4.13 -0.15
N VAL A 72 -19.94 -4.46 -0.69
CA VAL A 72 -18.68 -4.46 0.07
C VAL A 72 -17.88 -3.23 -0.33
N LEU A 73 -17.46 -2.45 0.66
CA LEU A 73 -16.54 -1.33 0.48
C LEU A 73 -15.12 -1.80 0.77
N GLU A 74 -14.24 -1.71 -0.22
CA GLU A 74 -12.82 -2.01 -0.07
C GLU A 74 -12.02 -0.74 -0.31
N VAL A 75 -11.16 -0.40 0.65
CA VAL A 75 -10.22 0.72 0.53
C VAL A 75 -8.81 0.15 0.56
N SER A 76 -8.04 0.46 -0.46
CA SER A 76 -6.74 -0.17 -0.68
C SER A 76 -5.75 0.83 -1.28
N SER A 77 -4.49 0.43 -1.38
CA SER A 77 -3.44 1.25 -1.98
C SER A 77 -2.40 0.37 -2.67
N PRO A 78 -1.87 0.81 -3.82
CA PRO A 78 -0.76 0.08 -4.46
C PRO A 78 0.50 0.04 -3.57
N GLY A 79 0.59 0.95 -2.57
CA GLY A 79 1.70 0.98 -1.63
C GLY A 79 1.59 0.00 -0.47
N LEU A 80 0.43 -0.69 -0.33
CA LEU A 80 0.26 -1.75 0.66
C LEU A 80 0.70 -3.08 0.03
N ASP A 81 1.55 -3.84 0.72
CA ASP A 81 2.08 -5.12 0.24
C ASP A 81 2.71 -5.04 -1.16
N ARG A 82 3.24 -3.88 -1.50
CA ARG A 82 3.78 -3.64 -2.83
C ARG A 82 5.07 -4.44 -3.05
N LYS A 83 5.15 -5.10 -4.21
CA LYS A 83 6.37 -5.75 -4.64
C LYS A 83 7.37 -4.70 -5.12
N LEU A 84 8.64 -4.90 -4.79
CA LEU A 84 9.74 -4.04 -5.21
C LEU A 84 10.54 -4.77 -6.27
N VAL A 85 10.69 -4.15 -7.44
CA VAL A 85 11.34 -4.78 -8.61
C VAL A 85 12.54 -3.97 -9.10
N GLN A 86 12.44 -2.65 -9.09
CA GLN A 86 13.47 -1.77 -9.62
C GLN A 86 14.34 -1.17 -8.51
N PRO A 87 15.64 -0.90 -8.79
CA PRO A 87 16.52 -0.29 -7.79
C PRO A 87 15.98 1.02 -7.22
N ALA A 88 15.37 1.86 -8.06
CA ALA A 88 14.81 3.14 -7.63
C ALA A 88 13.71 2.98 -6.58
N GLU A 89 12.98 1.87 -6.60
CA GLU A 89 11.93 1.61 -5.62
C GLU A 89 12.48 1.38 -4.23
N PHE A 90 13.62 0.70 -4.11
CA PHE A 90 14.26 0.48 -2.82
C PHE A 90 14.72 1.78 -2.18
N GLU A 91 15.17 2.73 -3.00
CA GLU A 91 15.55 4.06 -2.52
C GLU A 91 14.33 4.90 -2.16
N ARG A 92 13.31 4.87 -3.03
CA ARG A 92 12.05 5.61 -2.83
C ARG A 92 11.37 5.25 -1.51
N PHE A 93 11.38 3.97 -1.15
CA PHE A 93 10.71 3.49 0.05
C PHE A 93 11.64 3.36 1.27
N THR A 94 12.76 4.07 1.27
CA THR A 94 13.63 4.15 2.43
C THR A 94 12.84 4.54 3.68
N GLY A 95 13.09 3.82 4.77
CA GLY A 95 12.33 3.99 6.01
C GLY A 95 11.15 3.04 6.15
N ARG A 96 10.74 2.38 5.07
CA ARG A 96 9.65 1.39 5.10
C ARG A 96 10.20 0.00 5.42
N ARG A 97 9.36 -0.80 6.05
CA ARG A 97 9.71 -2.18 6.36
C ARG A 97 9.49 -3.07 5.13
N ALA A 98 10.41 -3.99 4.88
CA ALA A 98 10.36 -4.87 3.72
C ALA A 98 10.80 -6.29 4.04
N LYS A 99 10.26 -7.26 3.30
CA LYS A 99 10.71 -8.66 3.29
C LYS A 99 11.48 -8.88 2.01
N ILE A 100 12.67 -9.47 2.12
CA ILE A 100 13.55 -9.73 0.98
C ILE A 100 14.00 -11.18 1.00
N SER A 101 13.79 -11.87 -0.13
CA SER A 101 14.27 -13.23 -0.35
C SER A 101 15.42 -13.19 -1.37
N LEU A 102 16.50 -13.89 -1.09
CA LEU A 102 17.69 -13.93 -1.92
C LEU A 102 17.86 -15.29 -2.59
N SER A 103 18.46 -15.30 -3.77
CA SER A 103 18.84 -16.52 -4.48
C SER A 103 20.12 -17.14 -3.90
N GLN A 104 20.93 -16.34 -3.20
CA GLN A 104 22.17 -16.78 -2.55
C GLN A 104 22.21 -16.23 -1.13
N PRO A 105 22.78 -16.99 -0.18
CA PRO A 105 22.76 -16.54 1.21
C PRO A 105 23.73 -15.39 1.48
N VAL A 106 23.30 -14.49 2.36
CA VAL A 106 24.14 -13.47 2.97
C VAL A 106 24.15 -13.78 4.47
N GLU A 107 25.32 -13.88 5.08
CA GLU A 107 25.48 -14.28 6.48
C GLU A 107 24.72 -15.59 6.80
N ALA A 108 24.81 -16.56 5.89
CA ALA A 108 24.15 -17.88 5.99
C ALA A 108 22.62 -17.84 5.98
N ARG A 109 22.03 -16.72 5.57
CA ARG A 109 20.57 -16.55 5.48
C ARG A 109 20.17 -16.04 4.10
N ASN A 110 19.07 -16.53 3.57
CA ASN A 110 18.52 -16.07 2.30
C ASN A 110 17.14 -15.41 2.40
N PHE A 111 16.74 -15.07 3.62
CA PHE A 111 15.53 -14.30 3.87
C PHE A 111 15.79 -13.29 4.98
N PHE A 112 15.37 -12.04 4.74
CA PHE A 112 15.51 -10.97 5.72
C PHE A 112 14.23 -10.15 5.76
N GLU A 113 13.89 -9.68 6.94
CA GLU A 113 12.86 -8.69 7.14
C GLU A 113 13.47 -7.57 7.96
N GLY A 114 13.36 -6.36 7.46
CA GLY A 114 13.91 -5.19 8.12
C GLY A 114 13.44 -3.91 7.46
N ARG A 115 14.08 -2.81 7.86
CA ARG A 115 13.72 -1.49 7.38
C ARG A 115 14.68 -1.07 6.26
N LEU A 116 14.13 -0.62 5.13
CA LEU A 116 14.95 -0.12 4.03
C LEU A 116 15.73 1.10 4.47
N ALA A 117 17.05 1.06 4.26
CA ALA A 117 17.97 2.15 4.63
C ALA A 117 18.55 2.89 3.42
N GLY A 118 18.32 2.38 2.22
CA GLY A 118 18.76 3.02 0.99
C GLY A 118 19.21 2.02 -0.08
N PHE A 119 19.78 2.57 -1.14
CA PHE A 119 20.35 1.79 -2.23
C PHE A 119 21.64 2.50 -2.70
N ALA A 120 22.74 1.78 -2.73
CA ALA A 120 24.03 2.33 -3.18
C ALA A 120 24.91 1.22 -3.71
N ASP A 121 25.69 1.52 -4.76
CA ASP A 121 26.68 0.61 -5.36
C ASP A 121 26.11 -0.79 -5.70
N GLY A 122 24.88 -0.82 -6.24
CA GLY A 122 24.23 -2.07 -6.60
C GLY A 122 23.75 -2.89 -5.40
N MET A 123 23.75 -2.31 -4.21
CA MET A 123 23.36 -2.98 -2.97
C MET A 123 22.12 -2.33 -2.37
N VAL A 124 21.17 -3.17 -1.96
CA VAL A 124 20.05 -2.73 -1.12
C VAL A 124 20.53 -2.72 0.31
N GLN A 125 20.37 -1.58 0.98
CA GLN A 125 20.72 -1.45 2.38
C GLN A 125 19.48 -1.71 3.23
N LEU A 126 19.57 -2.70 4.11
CA LEU A 126 18.47 -3.11 4.95
C LEU A 126 18.92 -3.12 6.42
N GLU A 127 18.19 -2.40 7.26
CA GLU A 127 18.46 -2.42 8.71
C GLU A 127 17.76 -3.60 9.36
N VAL A 128 18.56 -4.50 9.94
CA VAL A 128 18.09 -5.70 10.62
C VAL A 128 18.76 -5.75 12.00
N ASP A 129 17.94 -5.78 13.04
CA ASP A 129 18.44 -5.88 14.44
C ASP A 129 19.51 -4.83 14.78
N GLY A 130 19.28 -3.58 14.34
CA GLY A 130 20.19 -2.46 14.61
C GLY A 130 21.42 -2.39 13.73
N ARG A 131 21.59 -3.30 12.78
CA ARG A 131 22.70 -3.31 11.82
C ARG A 131 22.19 -3.08 10.40
N VAL A 132 22.94 -2.36 9.60
CA VAL A 132 22.64 -2.19 8.19
C VAL A 132 23.40 -3.25 7.40
N LEU A 133 22.65 -4.11 6.68
CA LEU A 133 23.20 -5.13 5.81
C LEU A 133 23.15 -4.64 4.37
N ALA A 134 24.17 -4.97 3.59
CA ALA A 134 24.20 -4.72 2.16
C ALA A 134 23.81 -6.00 1.42
N LEU A 135 22.69 -5.97 0.72
CA LEU A 135 22.19 -7.10 -0.04
C LEU A 135 22.37 -6.83 -1.53
N PRO A 136 23.12 -7.67 -2.27
CA PRO A 136 23.30 -7.45 -3.69
C PRO A 136 21.94 -7.45 -4.43
N PHE A 137 21.66 -6.43 -5.19
CA PHE A 137 20.42 -6.34 -5.94
C PHE A 137 20.24 -7.55 -6.87
N ASP A 138 21.31 -7.99 -7.53
CA ASP A 138 21.27 -9.12 -8.45
C ASP A 138 20.93 -10.46 -7.77
N TRP A 139 21.07 -10.54 -6.45
CA TRP A 139 20.73 -11.73 -5.69
C TRP A 139 19.29 -11.70 -5.16
N ILE A 140 18.61 -10.57 -5.30
CA ILE A 140 17.23 -10.47 -4.81
C ILE A 140 16.30 -11.23 -5.72
N ARG A 141 15.67 -12.25 -5.15
CA ARG A 141 14.70 -13.08 -5.83
C ARG A 141 13.29 -12.48 -5.73
N LYS A 142 12.97 -11.94 -4.55
CA LYS A 142 11.68 -11.34 -4.28
C LYS A 142 11.83 -10.30 -3.17
N ALA A 143 11.20 -9.16 -3.36
CA ALA A 143 11.14 -8.13 -2.32
C ALA A 143 9.72 -7.56 -2.26
N GLN A 144 9.26 -7.27 -1.06
CA GLN A 144 7.90 -6.82 -0.84
C GLN A 144 7.85 -5.92 0.39
N LEU A 145 7.12 -4.80 0.29
CA LEU A 145 6.86 -3.97 1.46
C LEU A 145 5.95 -4.69 2.43
N VAL A 146 6.26 -4.52 3.71
CA VAL A 146 5.43 -5.05 4.80
C VAL A 146 4.49 -3.96 5.26
N VAL A 147 3.24 -4.33 5.47
CA VAL A 147 2.25 -3.42 6.02
C VAL A 147 2.58 -3.16 7.48
N GLU A 148 2.71 -1.86 7.84
CA GLU A 148 2.91 -1.43 9.21
C GLU A 148 1.59 -0.84 9.74
N LEU A 149 1.19 -1.33 10.88
CA LEU A 149 -0.02 -0.86 11.57
C LEU A 149 0.31 0.31 12.49
#